data_56f303f93648080de31c1eaa04b11602
#
_entry.id   56f303f93648080de31c1eaa04b11602
#
_cell.length_a   1.000
_cell.length_b   1.000
_cell.length_c   1.000
_cell.angle_alpha   90.00
_cell.angle_beta   90.00
_cell.angle_gamma   90.00
#
_symmetry.space_group_name_H-M   'P 1'
#
loop_
_entity.id
_entity.type
_entity.pdbx_description
1 polymer ?
#
loop_
_entity_poly.entity_id
_entity_poly.type
_entity_poly.pdbx_seq_one_letter_code
_entity_poly.pdbx_strand_id
1 'polypeptide(L)'
;MLSLLSCFGQETHIIEPSILEICYHTKYLNSYDDYALRIGKNVSEYFSYHTLRFDSLGSNPETAEAVINEWIERLESKNQTTKVESPNSGDYLYRNLEEGKMTTYTQVWDSHYKITEDIPTPEWVIHEDSTRNVIGFNCTMATTHFRGRDWKVWFSEEIPLPLGPWKLGGLPGLILAAHCDGYLDIIASNIKREQLSPVKF
;
A
#
# COMPACT_ATOMS: atom_id res chain seq x y z
N MET A 1 -33.81 6.37 10.87
CA MET A 1 -33.27 7.72 10.67
C MET A 1 -31.77 7.59 10.89
N LEU A 2 -31.06 7.19 9.81
CA LEU A 2 -29.60 6.97 9.85
C LEU A 2 -28.92 8.35 9.87
N SER A 3 -28.08 8.59 10.85
CA SER A 3 -27.19 9.75 10.85
C SER A 3 -26.02 9.49 9.90
N LEU A 4 -26.25 9.71 8.61
CA LEU A 4 -25.22 10.03 7.65
C LEU A 4 -24.83 11.47 7.94
N LEU A 5 -23.72 11.72 8.63
CA LEU A 5 -22.96 12.97 8.50
C LEU A 5 -21.93 13.08 9.60
N SER A 6 -20.71 12.69 9.27
CA SER A 6 -19.53 13.52 9.53
C SER A 6 -18.32 13.00 8.74
N CYS A 7 -18.44 12.92 7.41
CA CYS A 7 -17.26 13.05 6.56
C CYS A 7 -16.98 14.56 6.47
N PHE A 8 -16.38 15.14 7.50
CA PHE A 8 -15.79 16.45 7.41
C PHE A 8 -14.68 16.36 6.35
N GLY A 9 -14.74 17.22 5.35
CA GLY A 9 -13.65 17.43 4.40
C GLY A 9 -12.39 17.73 5.19
N GLN A 10 -11.58 16.70 5.41
CA GLN A 10 -10.24 16.89 5.95
C GLN A 10 -9.46 17.64 4.88
N GLU A 11 -9.03 18.86 5.17
CA GLU A 11 -8.05 19.55 4.34
C GLU A 11 -6.86 18.62 4.18
N THR A 12 -6.57 18.21 2.95
CA THR A 12 -5.45 17.31 2.65
C THR A 12 -4.16 18.02 3.06
N HIS A 13 -3.57 17.59 4.17
CA HIS A 13 -2.35 18.19 4.69
C HIS A 13 -1.14 17.57 3.97
N ILE A 14 -0.42 18.39 3.21
CA ILE A 14 0.85 17.99 2.57
C ILE A 14 1.91 17.87 3.66
N ILE A 15 2.50 16.68 3.80
CA ILE A 15 3.59 16.40 4.75
C ILE A 15 4.92 16.84 4.13
N GLU A 16 5.24 16.32 2.95
CA GLU A 16 6.46 16.68 2.22
C GLU A 16 6.37 16.30 0.73
N PRO A 17 7.23 16.86 -0.14
CA PRO A 17 7.33 16.42 -1.53
C PRO A 17 7.78 14.98 -1.64
N SER A 18 7.21 14.25 -2.59
CA SER A 18 7.67 12.90 -2.93
C SER A 18 8.87 12.95 -3.87
N ILE A 19 9.79 12.00 -3.70
CA ILE A 19 10.97 11.80 -4.56
C ILE A 19 10.84 10.55 -5.42
N LEU A 20 9.98 9.61 -5.03
CA LEU A 20 9.77 8.35 -5.72
C LEU A 20 8.37 7.80 -5.40
N GLU A 21 7.73 7.18 -6.39
CA GLU A 21 6.49 6.41 -6.18
C GLU A 21 6.61 5.07 -6.88
N ILE A 22 6.41 3.98 -6.14
CA ILE A 22 6.39 2.61 -6.65
C ILE A 22 4.93 2.15 -6.68
N CYS A 23 4.48 1.71 -7.85
CA CYS A 23 3.18 1.09 -8.03
C CYS A 23 3.35 -0.42 -7.89
N TYR A 24 2.53 -1.05 -7.05
CA TYR A 24 2.51 -2.50 -6.86
C TYR A 24 1.17 -3.06 -7.29
N HIS A 25 1.22 -4.12 -8.10
CA HIS A 25 0.07 -4.96 -8.35
C HIS A 25 0.01 -6.04 -7.27
N THR A 26 -1.10 -6.10 -6.55
CA THR A 26 -1.28 -6.99 -5.41
C THR A 26 -2.42 -7.96 -5.68
N LYS A 27 -2.12 -9.25 -5.49
CA LYS A 27 -3.11 -10.32 -5.51
C LYS A 27 -3.27 -10.86 -4.10
N TYR A 28 -4.48 -10.79 -3.57
CA TYR A 28 -4.86 -11.34 -2.27
C TYR A 28 -5.94 -12.40 -2.50
N LEU A 29 -5.60 -13.69 -2.30
CA LEU A 29 -6.49 -14.81 -2.62
C LEU A 29 -7.04 -14.69 -4.06
N ASN A 30 -8.30 -14.32 -4.22
CA ASN A 30 -8.98 -14.18 -5.51
C ASN A 30 -9.26 -12.71 -5.89
N SER A 31 -8.81 -11.75 -5.08
CA SER A 31 -8.97 -10.33 -5.37
C SER A 31 -7.66 -9.68 -5.81
N TYR A 32 -7.77 -8.58 -6.52
CA TYR A 32 -6.64 -7.81 -7.03
C TYR A 32 -6.82 -6.34 -6.65
N ASP A 33 -5.73 -5.67 -6.33
CA ASP A 33 -5.71 -4.24 -6.05
C ASP A 33 -4.34 -3.65 -6.40
N ASP A 34 -4.31 -2.37 -6.75
CA ASP A 34 -3.09 -1.64 -7.03
C ASP A 34 -2.76 -0.72 -5.85
N TYR A 35 -1.54 -0.85 -5.35
CA TYR A 35 -1.02 -0.06 -4.24
C TYR A 35 0.09 0.87 -4.70
N ALA A 36 0.23 1.98 -3.98
CA ALA A 36 1.39 2.86 -4.10
C ALA A 36 2.23 2.83 -2.83
N LEU A 37 3.54 2.81 -3.00
CA LEU A 37 4.50 3.25 -1.99
C LEU A 37 5.07 4.57 -2.46
N ARG A 38 4.63 5.64 -1.84
CA ARG A 38 5.11 7.01 -2.09
C ARG A 38 6.17 7.34 -1.08
N ILE A 39 7.30 7.82 -1.53
CA ILE A 39 8.49 8.05 -0.70
C ILE A 39 8.87 9.52 -0.80
N GLY A 40 8.89 10.19 0.35
CA GLY A 40 9.50 11.49 0.55
C GLY A 40 10.91 11.36 1.13
N LYS A 41 11.45 12.45 1.65
CA LYS A 41 12.77 12.46 2.29
C LYS A 41 12.75 11.75 3.64
N ASN A 42 11.76 12.05 4.45
CA ASN A 42 11.66 11.59 5.85
C ASN A 42 10.44 10.68 6.09
N VAL A 43 9.45 10.72 5.21
CA VAL A 43 8.20 9.97 5.37
C VAL A 43 7.91 9.15 4.13
N SER A 44 7.44 7.93 4.31
CA SER A 44 6.84 7.14 3.22
C SER A 44 5.39 6.81 3.54
N GLU A 45 4.57 6.72 2.50
CA GLU A 45 3.14 6.45 2.56
C GLU A 45 2.84 5.22 1.68
N TYR A 46 2.14 4.21 2.23
CA TYR A 46 1.67 3.04 1.49
C TYR A 46 0.16 2.95 1.58
N PHE A 47 -0.51 2.88 0.43
CA PHE A 47 -1.97 2.91 0.33
C PHE A 47 -2.48 2.24 -0.96
N SER A 48 -3.76 1.87 -0.97
CA SER A 48 -4.46 1.42 -2.18
C SER A 48 -4.89 2.62 -3.03
N TYR A 49 -4.63 2.58 -4.34
CA TYR A 49 -5.18 3.57 -5.28
C TYR A 49 -6.70 3.55 -5.33
N HIS A 50 -7.30 2.39 -5.15
CA HIS A 50 -8.75 2.27 -5.10
C HIS A 50 -9.30 2.98 -3.87
N THR A 51 -8.71 2.77 -2.69
CA THR A 51 -9.10 3.45 -1.44
C THR A 51 -8.91 4.97 -1.58
N LEU A 52 -7.75 5.42 -2.06
CA LEU A 52 -7.49 6.85 -2.26
C LEU A 52 -8.51 7.49 -3.21
N ARG A 53 -8.86 6.81 -4.31
CA ARG A 53 -9.87 7.29 -5.25
C ARG A 53 -11.23 7.39 -4.57
N PHE A 54 -11.62 6.37 -3.82
CA PHE A 54 -12.90 6.30 -3.13
C PHE A 54 -13.04 7.42 -2.10
N ASP A 55 -12.02 7.63 -1.27
CA ASP A 55 -11.98 8.68 -0.26
C ASP A 55 -12.01 10.08 -0.90
N SER A 56 -11.22 10.27 -1.97
CA SER A 56 -11.18 11.54 -2.70
C SER A 56 -12.53 11.91 -3.33
N LEU A 57 -13.20 10.95 -3.95
CA LEU A 57 -14.50 11.17 -4.58
C LEU A 57 -15.62 11.29 -3.54
N GLY A 58 -15.55 10.50 -2.46
CA GLY A 58 -16.52 10.53 -1.36
C GLY A 58 -16.46 11.81 -0.54
N SER A 59 -15.31 12.46 -0.49
CA SER A 59 -15.12 13.76 0.19
C SER A 59 -15.72 14.95 -0.57
N ASN A 60 -15.98 14.79 -1.88
CA ASN A 60 -16.60 15.83 -2.67
C ASN A 60 -18.13 15.61 -2.76
N PRO A 61 -18.96 16.55 -2.25
CA PRO A 61 -20.41 16.39 -2.28
C PRO A 61 -21.01 16.17 -3.68
N GLU A 62 -20.36 16.70 -4.73
CA GLU A 62 -20.84 16.57 -6.11
C GLU A 62 -20.63 15.15 -6.68
N THR A 63 -19.63 14.41 -6.17
CA THR A 63 -19.28 13.07 -6.64
C THR A 63 -19.66 11.95 -5.68
N ALA A 64 -19.94 12.27 -4.43
CA ALA A 64 -20.25 11.28 -3.38
C ALA A 64 -21.46 10.40 -3.73
N GLU A 65 -22.52 10.98 -4.29
CA GLU A 65 -23.71 10.23 -4.68
C GLU A 65 -23.41 9.23 -5.82
N ALA A 66 -22.62 9.64 -6.80
CA ALA A 66 -22.20 8.78 -7.92
C ALA A 66 -21.37 7.59 -7.43
N VAL A 67 -20.47 7.83 -6.46
CA VAL A 67 -19.65 6.77 -5.85
C VAL A 67 -20.50 5.76 -5.09
N ILE A 68 -21.47 6.24 -4.31
CA ILE A 68 -22.41 5.37 -3.57
C ILE A 68 -23.22 4.52 -4.56
N ASN A 69 -23.72 5.11 -5.63
CA ASN A 69 -24.51 4.39 -6.63
C ASN A 69 -23.64 3.34 -7.36
N GLU A 70 -22.41 3.69 -7.76
CA GLU A 70 -21.46 2.72 -8.35
C GLU A 70 -21.20 1.55 -7.40
N TRP A 71 -21.08 1.81 -6.11
CA TRP A 71 -20.88 0.77 -5.08
C TRP A 71 -22.10 -0.13 -4.94
N ILE A 72 -23.32 0.45 -4.89
CA ILE A 72 -24.59 -0.29 -4.82
C ILE A 72 -24.75 -1.18 -6.07
N GLU A 73 -24.53 -0.64 -7.26
CA GLU A 73 -24.61 -1.42 -8.51
C GLU A 73 -23.64 -2.61 -8.52
N ARG A 74 -22.43 -2.44 -7.98
CA ARG A 74 -21.46 -3.53 -7.83
C ARG A 74 -21.94 -4.61 -6.85
N LEU A 75 -22.56 -4.23 -5.74
CA LEU A 75 -23.15 -5.18 -4.78
C LEU A 75 -24.33 -5.95 -5.37
N GLU A 76 -25.14 -5.30 -6.20
CA GLU A 76 -26.33 -5.88 -6.84
C GLU A 76 -25.97 -6.72 -8.07
N SER A 77 -24.86 -6.44 -8.73
CA SER A 77 -24.40 -7.22 -9.87
C SER A 77 -23.96 -8.61 -9.42
N LYS A 78 -24.90 -9.55 -9.43
CA LYS A 78 -24.70 -10.97 -9.05
C LYS A 78 -23.85 -11.77 -10.04
N ASN A 79 -23.18 -11.15 -10.98
CA ASN A 79 -22.28 -11.83 -11.91
C ASN A 79 -20.93 -12.07 -11.23
N GLN A 80 -20.81 -13.21 -10.56
CA GLN A 80 -19.63 -13.72 -9.86
C GLN A 80 -18.40 -14.00 -10.75
N THR A 81 -18.40 -13.62 -11.99
CA THR A 81 -17.27 -13.82 -12.92
C THR A 81 -16.43 -12.58 -13.19
N THR A 82 -16.86 -11.41 -12.75
CA THR A 82 -16.05 -10.20 -12.79
C THR A 82 -15.09 -10.20 -11.61
N LYS A 83 -13.78 -10.11 -11.89
CA LYS A 83 -12.77 -9.83 -10.86
C LYS A 83 -13.27 -8.66 -10.04
N VAL A 84 -13.63 -8.89 -8.80
CA VAL A 84 -14.02 -7.82 -7.89
C VAL A 84 -12.74 -7.11 -7.51
N GLU A 85 -12.49 -5.97 -8.14
CA GLU A 85 -11.53 -4.99 -7.66
C GLU A 85 -12.10 -4.40 -6.38
N SER A 86 -11.89 -5.08 -5.28
CA SER A 86 -12.23 -4.61 -3.95
C SER A 86 -10.95 -4.22 -3.26
N PRO A 87 -10.88 -3.09 -2.57
CA PRO A 87 -9.69 -2.77 -1.80
C PRO A 87 -9.44 -3.88 -0.79
N ASN A 88 -8.24 -4.45 -0.84
CA ASN A 88 -7.85 -5.48 0.11
C ASN A 88 -7.70 -4.90 1.53
N SER A 89 -7.48 -3.60 1.62
CA SER A 89 -7.35 -2.86 2.88
C SER A 89 -7.65 -1.38 2.63
N GLY A 90 -8.47 -0.80 3.49
CA GLY A 90 -8.70 0.66 3.56
C GLY A 90 -7.60 1.39 4.33
N ASP A 91 -6.45 0.75 4.56
CA ASP A 91 -5.41 1.29 5.42
C ASP A 91 -4.50 2.27 4.67
N TYR A 92 -4.16 3.35 5.37
CA TYR A 92 -3.04 4.22 5.02
C TYR A 92 -1.91 3.97 6.02
N LEU A 93 -0.73 3.63 5.52
CA LEU A 93 0.41 3.30 6.35
C LEU A 93 1.54 4.30 6.09
N TYR A 94 1.92 5.03 7.13
CA TYR A 94 2.99 6.01 7.11
C TYR A 94 4.19 5.49 7.88
N ARG A 95 5.41 5.65 7.33
CA ARG A 95 6.65 5.47 8.07
C ARG A 95 7.31 6.83 8.22
N ASN A 96 7.54 7.24 9.47
CA ASN A 96 8.42 8.36 9.80
C ASN A 96 9.82 7.80 10.05
N LEU A 97 10.72 8.01 9.10
CA LEU A 97 12.06 7.41 9.08
C LEU A 97 12.96 8.05 10.13
N GLU A 98 12.79 9.34 10.43
CA GLU A 98 13.58 10.03 11.49
C GLU A 98 13.20 9.53 12.88
N GLU A 99 11.92 9.34 13.14
CA GLU A 99 11.43 8.89 14.45
C GLU A 99 11.50 7.37 14.61
N GLY A 100 11.74 6.62 13.55
CA GLY A 100 11.69 5.16 13.55
C GLY A 100 10.28 4.62 13.86
N LYS A 101 9.24 5.41 13.59
CA LYS A 101 7.83 5.07 13.86
C LYS A 101 7.05 4.80 12.59
N MET A 102 6.10 3.90 12.72
CA MET A 102 5.12 3.59 11.70
C MET A 102 3.71 3.81 12.25
N THR A 103 2.89 4.52 11.50
CA THR A 103 1.49 4.78 11.86
C THR A 103 0.58 4.21 10.78
N THR A 104 -0.37 3.39 11.20
CA THR A 104 -1.45 2.88 10.35
C THR A 104 -2.74 3.58 10.72
N TYR A 105 -3.41 4.17 9.75
CA TYR A 105 -4.79 4.61 9.86
C TYR A 105 -5.66 3.56 9.23
N THR A 106 -6.60 3.04 9.98
CA THR A 106 -7.47 1.94 9.55
C THR A 106 -8.89 2.17 10.02
N GLN A 107 -9.86 1.59 9.33
CA GLN A 107 -11.25 1.60 9.71
C GLN A 107 -11.73 0.18 9.96
N VAL A 108 -12.37 -0.03 11.09
CA VAL A 108 -13.05 -1.28 11.42
C VAL A 108 -14.49 -0.95 11.73
N TRP A 109 -15.39 -1.39 10.85
CA TRP A 109 -16.81 -0.97 10.86
C TRP A 109 -16.92 0.56 10.79
N ASP A 110 -17.57 1.18 11.77
CA ASP A 110 -17.81 2.63 11.83
C ASP A 110 -16.72 3.36 12.64
N SER A 111 -15.69 2.66 13.11
CA SER A 111 -14.66 3.20 13.98
C SER A 111 -13.34 3.36 13.26
N HIS A 112 -12.75 4.55 13.37
CA HIS A 112 -11.42 4.85 12.82
C HIS A 112 -10.35 4.68 13.90
N TYR A 113 -9.24 4.06 13.54
CA TYR A 113 -8.13 3.78 14.45
C TYR A 113 -6.84 4.36 13.89
N LYS A 114 -6.05 4.93 14.79
CA LYS A 114 -4.67 5.31 14.56
C LYS A 114 -3.79 4.39 15.40
N ILE A 115 -2.99 3.56 14.76
CA ILE A 115 -2.10 2.60 15.42
C ILE A 115 -0.67 3.04 15.13
N THR A 116 0.10 3.34 16.18
CA THR A 116 1.52 3.71 16.05
C THR A 116 2.38 2.63 16.70
N GLU A 117 3.39 2.17 15.97
CA GLU A 117 4.35 1.15 16.40
C GLU A 117 5.76 1.54 15.92
N ASP A 118 6.78 0.87 16.45
CA ASP A 118 8.13 1.01 15.90
C ASP A 118 8.18 0.42 14.49
N ILE A 119 9.01 1.01 13.60
CA ILE A 119 9.23 0.43 12.27
C ILE A 119 9.76 -0.99 12.46
N PRO A 120 9.06 -2.01 11.95
CA PRO A 120 9.52 -3.38 12.11
C PRO A 120 10.84 -3.63 11.38
N THR A 121 11.70 -4.41 12.01
CA THR A 121 12.97 -4.88 11.44
C THR A 121 12.94 -6.40 11.35
N PRO A 122 12.32 -7.00 10.32
CA PRO A 122 12.31 -8.45 10.15
C PRO A 122 13.74 -9.01 10.07
N GLU A 123 13.96 -10.17 10.64
CA GLU A 123 15.22 -10.89 10.47
C GLU A 123 15.24 -11.57 9.10
N TRP A 124 16.09 -11.08 8.20
CA TRP A 124 16.17 -11.56 6.83
C TRP A 124 17.28 -12.59 6.65
N VAL A 125 16.97 -13.66 5.92
CA VAL A 125 17.96 -14.58 5.33
C VAL A 125 18.08 -14.23 3.84
N ILE A 126 19.23 -13.69 3.43
CA ILE A 126 19.50 -13.32 2.04
C ILE A 126 20.07 -14.53 1.29
N HIS A 127 19.56 -14.78 0.09
CA HIS A 127 19.94 -15.88 -0.79
C HIS A 127 20.61 -15.30 -2.05
N GLU A 128 21.91 -15.03 -1.99
CA GLU A 128 22.66 -14.35 -3.04
C GLU A 128 22.61 -15.08 -4.39
N ASP A 129 22.54 -16.41 -4.37
CA ASP A 129 22.46 -17.25 -5.58
C ASP A 129 21.05 -17.23 -6.23
N SER A 130 20.06 -16.64 -5.58
CA SER A 130 18.70 -16.59 -6.07
C SER A 130 18.34 -15.18 -6.53
N THR A 131 18.36 -14.99 -7.84
CA THR A 131 18.11 -13.69 -8.45
C THR A 131 16.98 -13.76 -9.48
N ARG A 132 16.31 -12.64 -9.70
CA ARG A 132 15.39 -12.46 -10.82
C ARG A 132 15.30 -10.99 -11.23
N ASN A 133 14.83 -10.74 -12.45
CA ASN A 133 14.52 -9.39 -12.89
C ASN A 133 13.07 -9.03 -12.52
N VAL A 134 12.86 -7.85 -11.92
CA VAL A 134 11.55 -7.27 -11.66
C VAL A 134 11.52 -5.85 -12.24
N ILE A 135 10.69 -5.61 -13.21
CA ILE A 135 10.54 -4.32 -13.92
C ILE A 135 11.87 -3.66 -14.35
N GLY A 136 12.83 -4.47 -14.80
CA GLY A 136 14.13 -4.01 -15.29
C GLY A 136 15.25 -4.00 -14.25
N PHE A 137 14.97 -4.19 -12.96
CA PHE A 137 15.95 -4.22 -11.88
C PHE A 137 16.35 -5.65 -11.55
N ASN A 138 17.66 -5.86 -11.30
CA ASN A 138 18.13 -7.13 -10.77
C ASN A 138 17.83 -7.21 -9.28
N CYS A 139 17.11 -8.25 -8.89
CA CYS A 139 16.70 -8.44 -7.51
C CYS A 139 17.28 -9.72 -6.93
N THR A 140 17.73 -9.64 -5.69
CA THR A 140 18.17 -10.77 -4.87
C THR A 140 17.02 -11.22 -3.99
N MET A 141 16.90 -12.53 -3.77
CA MET A 141 15.88 -13.10 -2.91
C MET A 141 16.26 -12.97 -1.43
N ALA A 142 15.29 -12.68 -0.59
CA ALA A 142 15.41 -12.84 0.87
C ALA A 142 14.14 -13.49 1.44
N THR A 143 14.30 -14.19 2.57
CA THR A 143 13.21 -14.85 3.28
C THR A 143 13.19 -14.44 4.75
N THR A 144 12.00 -14.43 5.34
CA THR A 144 11.80 -14.16 6.77
C THR A 144 10.51 -14.79 7.27
N HIS A 145 10.46 -15.11 8.56
CA HIS A 145 9.20 -15.33 9.26
C HIS A 145 8.77 -14.03 9.95
N PHE A 146 7.69 -13.42 9.48
CA PHE A 146 7.26 -12.13 9.99
C PHE A 146 5.74 -12.10 10.16
N ARG A 147 5.27 -11.68 11.32
CA ARG A 147 3.85 -11.58 11.70
C ARG A 147 3.07 -12.88 11.44
N GLY A 148 3.68 -14.00 11.85
CA GLY A 148 3.05 -15.33 11.78
C GLY A 148 2.98 -15.94 10.38
N ARG A 149 3.75 -15.41 9.43
CA ARG A 149 3.79 -15.87 8.04
C ARG A 149 5.21 -15.95 7.51
N ASP A 150 5.43 -16.88 6.59
CA ASP A 150 6.68 -17.00 5.86
C ASP A 150 6.64 -16.15 4.60
N TRP A 151 7.61 -15.25 4.49
CA TRP A 151 7.73 -14.32 3.39
C TRP A 151 8.95 -14.65 2.54
N LYS A 152 8.76 -14.56 1.24
CA LYS A 152 9.80 -14.58 0.22
C LYS A 152 9.72 -13.26 -0.55
N VAL A 153 10.81 -12.50 -0.53
CA VAL A 153 10.85 -11.19 -1.18
C VAL A 153 12.00 -11.10 -2.16
N TRP A 154 11.91 -10.17 -3.09
CA TRP A 154 12.97 -9.79 -4.01
C TRP A 154 13.22 -8.30 -3.90
N PHE A 155 14.44 -7.94 -3.55
CA PHE A 155 14.87 -6.57 -3.37
C PHE A 155 16.01 -6.21 -4.31
N SER A 156 16.14 -4.94 -4.69
CA SER A 156 17.21 -4.44 -5.54
C SER A 156 18.03 -3.38 -4.84
N GLU A 157 19.34 -3.58 -4.76
CA GLU A 157 20.29 -2.61 -4.25
C GLU A 157 20.56 -1.46 -5.23
N GLU A 158 20.11 -1.57 -6.49
CA GLU A 158 20.11 -0.47 -7.46
C GLU A 158 19.24 0.71 -6.99
N ILE A 159 18.30 0.44 -6.06
CA ILE A 159 17.51 1.44 -5.35
C ILE A 159 17.80 1.27 -3.85
N PRO A 160 18.81 1.97 -3.30
CA PRO A 160 19.32 1.73 -1.95
C PRO A 160 18.38 2.35 -0.88
N LEU A 161 17.14 1.96 -0.90
CA LEU A 161 16.11 2.39 0.06
C LEU A 161 15.62 1.15 0.85
N PRO A 162 15.78 1.11 2.19
CA PRO A 162 15.40 -0.04 3.00
C PRO A 162 13.90 -0.12 3.22
N LEU A 163 13.13 0.09 2.16
CA LEU A 163 11.68 0.17 2.15
C LEU A 163 11.06 -0.95 1.30
N GLY A 164 9.76 -1.16 1.49
CA GLY A 164 9.00 -2.12 0.72
C GLY A 164 7.49 -1.95 0.93
N PRO A 165 6.69 -2.78 0.24
CA PRO A 165 5.25 -2.74 0.36
C PRO A 165 4.80 -3.15 1.76
N TRP A 166 3.63 -2.67 2.16
CA TRP A 166 3.01 -2.94 3.46
C TRP A 166 4.01 -2.65 4.60
N LYS A 167 4.21 -3.58 5.53
CA LYS A 167 5.12 -3.47 6.68
C LYS A 167 6.50 -4.10 6.44
N LEU A 168 6.80 -4.48 5.19
CA LEU A 168 8.08 -5.07 4.82
C LEU A 168 9.13 -3.97 4.58
N GLY A 169 10.38 -4.28 4.93
CA GLY A 169 11.51 -3.36 4.78
C GLY A 169 12.74 -3.85 5.55
N GLY A 170 13.78 -3.02 5.66
CA GLY A 170 14.99 -3.32 6.40
C GLY A 170 16.06 -4.11 5.62
N LEU A 171 15.84 -4.38 4.32
CA LEU A 171 16.87 -4.91 3.43
C LEU A 171 17.74 -3.76 2.85
N PRO A 172 18.96 -4.03 2.33
CA PRO A 172 19.84 -2.99 1.81
C PRO A 172 19.35 -2.33 0.50
N GLY A 173 18.17 -2.72 0.02
CA GLY A 173 17.55 -2.18 -1.18
C GLY A 173 16.03 -2.27 -1.13
N LEU A 174 15.39 -1.64 -2.12
CA LEU A 174 13.95 -1.58 -2.22
C LEU A 174 13.36 -2.95 -2.56
N ILE A 175 12.36 -3.38 -1.81
CA ILE A 175 11.61 -4.62 -2.07
C ILE A 175 10.65 -4.35 -3.24
N LEU A 176 10.91 -5.01 -4.37
CA LEU A 176 10.11 -4.88 -5.60
C LEU A 176 9.09 -6.02 -5.76
N ALA A 177 9.27 -7.13 -5.05
CA ALA A 177 8.25 -8.16 -5.00
C ALA A 177 8.25 -8.87 -3.65
N ALA A 178 7.08 -9.29 -3.20
CA ALA A 178 6.88 -10.06 -1.98
C ALA A 178 5.82 -11.13 -2.21
N HIS A 179 6.06 -12.29 -1.67
CA HIS A 179 5.20 -13.45 -1.77
C HIS A 179 4.99 -14.09 -0.40
N CYS A 180 3.77 -14.42 -0.10
CA CYS A 180 3.37 -15.16 1.08
C CYS A 180 2.45 -16.30 0.63
N ASP A 181 2.93 -17.53 0.71
CA ASP A 181 2.33 -18.72 0.09
C ASP A 181 0.83 -18.86 0.36
N GLY A 182 0.07 -18.97 -0.75
CA GLY A 182 -1.39 -19.18 -0.74
C GLY A 182 -2.20 -17.99 -0.23
N TYR A 183 -1.56 -16.85 0.03
CA TYR A 183 -2.21 -15.73 0.67
C TYR A 183 -2.05 -14.40 -0.09
N LEU A 184 -0.83 -14.01 -0.43
CA LEU A 184 -0.54 -12.67 -0.93
C LEU A 184 0.63 -12.66 -1.90
N ASP A 185 0.43 -12.07 -3.06
CA ASP A 185 1.46 -11.71 -4.03
C ASP A 185 1.47 -10.20 -4.24
N ILE A 186 2.62 -9.57 -4.10
CA ILE A 186 2.84 -8.14 -4.35
C ILE A 186 3.99 -8.02 -5.32
N ILE A 187 3.77 -7.36 -6.45
CA ILE A 187 4.82 -7.21 -7.48
C ILE A 187 4.80 -5.77 -7.98
N ALA A 188 5.96 -5.12 -7.97
CA ALA A 188 6.10 -3.79 -8.55
C ALA A 188 5.77 -3.83 -10.05
N SER A 189 4.92 -2.91 -10.47
CA SER A 189 4.46 -2.76 -11.86
C SER A 189 5.05 -1.52 -12.53
N ASN A 190 5.38 -0.49 -11.73
CA ASN A 190 5.98 0.74 -12.24
C ASN A 190 6.73 1.50 -11.14
N ILE A 191 7.70 2.31 -11.54
CA ILE A 191 8.40 3.28 -10.67
C ILE A 191 8.34 4.64 -11.34
N LYS A 192 7.74 5.61 -10.65
CA LYS A 192 7.64 6.99 -11.11
C LYS A 192 8.65 7.87 -10.38
N ARG A 193 9.32 8.76 -11.13
CA ARG A 193 10.30 9.73 -10.62
C ARG A 193 9.91 11.17 -10.93
N GLU A 194 8.89 11.36 -11.77
CA GLU A 194 8.39 12.65 -12.23
C GLU A 194 6.88 12.72 -12.07
N GLN A 195 6.35 13.93 -12.02
CA GLN A 195 4.90 14.18 -11.84
C GLN A 195 4.31 13.50 -10.62
N LEU A 196 5.07 13.51 -9.52
CA LEU A 196 4.68 12.84 -8.28
C LEU A 196 3.68 13.69 -7.49
N SER A 197 2.67 13.03 -6.94
CA SER A 197 1.87 13.63 -5.87
C SER A 197 2.70 13.67 -4.58
N PRO A 198 2.56 14.72 -3.74
CA PRO A 198 3.27 14.77 -2.47
C PRO A 198 2.81 13.66 -1.51
N VAL A 199 3.63 13.35 -0.50
CA VAL A 199 3.18 12.61 0.69
C VAL A 199 2.20 13.50 1.43
N LYS A 200 1.01 13.00 1.73
CA LYS A 200 -0.08 13.79 2.31
C LYS A 200 -0.90 12.97 3.29
N PHE A 201 -1.57 13.70 4.18
CA PHE A 201 -2.47 13.14 5.18
C PHE A 201 -3.87 13.69 4.98
#